data_e90d99b68960ff3e4e129b8620917725
#
_entry.id   e90d99b68960ff3e4e129b8620917725
#
_cell.length_a   1.000
_cell.length_b   1.000
_cell.length_c   1.000
_cell.angle_alpha   90.00
_cell.angle_beta   90.00
_cell.angle_gamma   90.00
#
_symmetry.space_group_name_H-M   'P 1'
#
loop_
_entity.id
_entity.type
_entity.pdbx_description
1 polymer ?
#
loop_
_entity_poly.entity_id
_entity_poly.type
_entity_poly.pdbx_seq_one_letter_code
_entity_poly.pdbx_strand_id
1 'polypeptide(L)'
;ENIEDVSSVKTFLDEIAEKIIDSKKDFDSIKIVVPSRRAALYLKNALGRQIQKPIFAPEIVSIENFVEELSGFKKVTAVDTLFELYATYKDITSEKDRDSFDQFLGWAPLILSDFNEMDAHLVDSKMFFDFQFSYHEMSQWTKNESQVKLLQNHLNFWRLMPALYERFGQRLQKKQQGTLGLIFREAVENLEFYTNE
;
A
#
# COMPACT_ATOMS: atom_id res chain seq x y z
N GLU A 1 41.40 7.41 30.89
CA GLU A 1 40.69 7.41 29.60
C GLU A 1 39.24 7.75 29.87
N ASN A 2 38.85 8.97 29.58
CA ASN A 2 37.47 9.46 29.73
C ASN A 2 36.59 8.73 28.72
N ILE A 3 35.73 7.88 29.17
CA ILE A 3 34.54 7.45 28.45
C ILE A 3 33.65 8.70 28.42
N GLU A 4 33.75 9.50 27.38
CA GLU A 4 32.80 10.60 27.14
C GLU A 4 31.41 9.98 27.08
N ASP A 5 30.55 10.52 27.91
CA ASP A 5 29.18 10.13 28.14
C ASP A 5 28.39 10.23 26.81
N VAL A 6 28.21 9.12 26.12
CA VAL A 6 27.46 9.02 24.86
C VAL A 6 25.97 9.35 25.08
N SER A 7 25.57 9.62 26.34
CA SER A 7 24.20 9.98 26.72
C SER A 7 23.78 11.42 26.36
N SER A 8 24.70 12.26 25.84
CA SER A 8 24.44 13.69 25.58
C SER A 8 24.14 14.05 24.13
N VAL A 9 24.15 13.10 23.19
CA VAL A 9 23.81 13.41 21.78
C VAL A 9 22.30 13.48 21.63
N LYS A 10 21.82 14.73 21.52
CA LYS A 10 20.42 15.02 21.24
C LYS A 10 20.03 14.43 19.89
N THR A 11 19.05 13.53 19.89
CA THR A 11 18.56 12.92 18.66
C THR A 11 17.54 13.81 17.95
N PHE A 12 17.33 13.59 16.65
CA PHE A 12 16.27 14.25 15.89
C PHE A 12 14.88 14.15 16.55
N LEU A 13 14.57 13.00 17.16
CA LEU A 13 13.30 12.81 17.87
C LEU A 13 13.22 13.60 19.18
N ASP A 14 14.35 13.83 19.84
CA ASP A 14 14.39 14.69 21.03
C ASP A 14 14.12 16.14 20.65
N GLU A 15 14.63 16.61 19.50
CA GLU A 15 14.32 17.96 18.97
C GLU A 15 12.85 18.13 18.58
N ILE A 16 12.25 17.09 17.96
CA ILE A 16 10.82 17.08 17.65
C ILE A 16 10.01 17.14 18.94
N ALA A 17 10.36 16.33 19.94
CA ALA A 17 9.68 16.29 21.23
C ALA A 17 9.69 17.68 21.91
N GLU A 18 10.83 18.38 21.90
CA GLU A 18 10.91 19.77 22.40
C GLU A 18 9.99 20.72 21.65
N LYS A 19 10.02 20.69 20.31
CA LYS A 19 9.14 21.54 19.50
C LYS A 19 7.65 21.31 19.80
N ILE A 20 7.27 20.05 20.03
CA ILE A 20 5.89 19.69 20.42
C ILE A 20 5.57 20.30 21.79
N ILE A 21 6.47 20.16 22.76
CA ILE A 21 6.30 20.70 24.11
C ILE A 21 6.22 22.25 24.10
N ASP A 22 7.11 22.88 23.33
CA ASP A 22 7.19 24.34 23.21
C ASP A 22 6.00 24.95 22.46
N SER A 23 5.25 24.17 21.70
CA SER A 23 4.09 24.63 20.93
C SER A 23 2.96 25.17 21.80
N LYS A 24 2.96 24.87 23.12
CA LYS A 24 1.94 25.25 24.10
C LYS A 24 0.50 24.91 23.70
N LYS A 25 0.33 23.97 22.75
CA LYS A 25 -0.99 23.47 22.38
C LYS A 25 -1.40 22.37 23.35
N ASP A 26 -2.71 22.20 23.54
CA ASP A 26 -3.23 21.08 24.30
C ASP A 26 -2.89 19.79 23.56
N PHE A 27 -2.20 18.88 24.22
CA PHE A 27 -1.73 17.62 23.61
C PHE A 27 -2.86 16.74 23.08
N ASP A 28 -4.03 16.80 23.71
CA ASP A 28 -5.24 16.06 23.31
C ASP A 28 -5.76 16.49 21.92
N SER A 29 -5.42 17.72 21.49
CA SER A 29 -5.82 18.27 20.19
C SER A 29 -4.80 18.02 19.08
N ILE A 30 -3.68 17.34 19.39
CA ILE A 30 -2.58 17.11 18.46
C ILE A 30 -2.56 15.64 18.02
N LYS A 31 -2.75 15.40 16.73
CA LYS A 31 -2.46 14.12 16.08
C LYS A 31 -1.13 14.22 15.33
N ILE A 32 -0.19 13.34 15.63
CA ILE A 32 1.15 13.31 15.04
C ILE A 32 1.25 12.07 14.16
N VAL A 33 1.45 12.29 12.87
CA VAL A 33 1.64 11.22 11.90
C VAL A 33 3.14 11.01 11.65
N VAL A 34 3.60 9.78 11.80
CA VAL A 34 5.01 9.38 11.63
C VAL A 34 5.15 8.25 10.61
N PRO A 35 6.35 8.07 10.01
CA PRO A 35 6.54 7.08 8.93
C PRO A 35 6.29 5.62 9.34
N SER A 36 6.44 5.27 10.62
CA SER A 36 6.31 3.88 11.06
C SER A 36 5.86 3.77 12.53
N ARG A 37 5.31 2.62 12.90
CA ARG A 37 4.97 2.29 14.30
C ARG A 37 6.18 2.36 15.23
N ARG A 38 7.37 2.02 14.72
CA ARG A 38 8.62 2.14 15.49
C ARG A 38 8.96 3.60 15.78
N ALA A 39 8.84 4.49 14.77
CA ALA A 39 9.03 5.92 14.96
C ALA A 39 8.05 6.49 16.00
N ALA A 40 6.79 6.04 15.98
CA ALA A 40 5.79 6.43 16.97
C ALA A 40 6.22 6.05 18.40
N LEU A 41 6.73 4.83 18.60
CA LEU A 41 7.20 4.37 19.89
C LEU A 41 8.40 5.20 20.39
N TYR A 42 9.38 5.45 19.51
CA TYR A 42 10.55 6.25 19.87
C TYR A 42 10.19 7.70 20.20
N LEU A 43 9.27 8.31 19.46
CA LEU A 43 8.80 9.67 19.74
C LEU A 43 8.04 9.75 21.07
N LYS A 44 7.18 8.74 21.37
CA LYS A 44 6.54 8.63 22.70
C LYS A 44 7.57 8.54 23.83
N ASN A 45 8.62 7.77 23.64
CA ASN A 45 9.70 7.64 24.62
C ASN A 45 10.50 8.96 24.78
N ALA A 46 10.76 9.69 23.67
CA ALA A 46 11.44 10.98 23.71
C ALA A 46 10.61 12.03 24.46
N LEU A 47 9.30 12.10 24.19
CA LEU A 47 8.37 12.95 24.92
C LEU A 47 8.33 12.59 26.42
N GLY A 48 8.23 11.29 26.74
CA GLY A 48 8.17 10.83 28.13
C GLY A 48 9.43 11.13 28.94
N ARG A 49 10.62 11.21 28.29
CA ARG A 49 11.87 11.62 28.97
C ARG A 49 11.92 13.10 29.31
N GLN A 50 11.26 13.95 28.50
CA GLN A 50 11.31 15.40 28.65
C GLN A 50 10.17 15.94 29.52
N ILE A 51 9.06 15.21 29.62
CA ILE A 51 7.90 15.63 30.39
C ILE A 51 7.94 15.03 31.77
N GLN A 52 8.11 15.87 32.79
CA GLN A 52 8.22 15.48 34.20
C GLN A 52 6.87 15.40 34.94
N LYS A 53 5.77 15.79 34.29
CA LYS A 53 4.44 15.78 34.88
C LYS A 53 3.52 14.81 34.16
N PRO A 54 2.56 14.17 34.84
CA PRO A 54 1.52 13.40 34.15
C PRO A 54 0.74 14.30 33.20
N ILE A 55 0.67 13.92 31.93
CA ILE A 55 -0.11 14.61 30.90
C ILE A 55 -0.85 13.57 30.06
N PHE A 56 -1.93 14.01 29.41
CA PHE A 56 -2.48 13.25 28.30
C PHE A 56 -1.51 13.34 27.12
N ALA A 57 -1.03 12.20 26.63
CA ALA A 57 -0.10 12.18 25.51
C ALA A 57 -0.81 12.53 24.20
N PRO A 58 -0.14 13.22 23.27
CA PRO A 58 -0.70 13.42 21.93
C PRO A 58 -0.91 12.08 21.25
N GLU A 59 -1.88 12.02 20.34
CA GLU A 59 -2.09 10.85 19.52
C GLU A 59 -0.95 10.74 18.50
N ILE A 60 -0.14 9.68 18.61
CA ILE A 60 0.98 9.44 17.68
C ILE A 60 0.69 8.14 16.93
N VAL A 61 0.47 8.24 15.62
CA VAL A 61 0.11 7.13 14.73
C VAL A 61 1.10 7.01 13.58
N SER A 62 1.24 5.80 13.04
CA SER A 62 1.95 5.62 11.78
C SER A 62 1.10 6.10 10.60
N ILE A 63 1.75 6.48 9.50
CA ILE A 63 1.05 6.89 8.27
C ILE A 63 0.10 5.79 7.78
N GLU A 64 0.50 4.51 7.89
CA GLU A 64 -0.37 3.38 7.52
C GLU A 64 -1.66 3.38 8.36
N ASN A 65 -1.55 3.47 9.69
CA ASN A 65 -2.71 3.49 10.58
C ASN A 65 -3.58 4.74 10.35
N PHE A 66 -2.94 5.89 10.12
CA PHE A 66 -3.65 7.14 9.82
C PHE A 66 -4.50 7.01 8.56
N VAL A 67 -3.95 6.43 7.50
CA VAL A 67 -4.67 6.28 6.22
C VAL A 67 -5.76 5.21 6.32
N GLU A 68 -5.54 4.12 7.08
CA GLU A 68 -6.59 3.13 7.39
C GLU A 68 -7.76 3.76 8.15
N GLU A 69 -7.46 4.61 9.14
CA GLU A 69 -8.47 5.35 9.90
C GLU A 69 -9.24 6.34 9.02
N LEU A 70 -8.52 7.10 8.21
CA LEU A 70 -9.07 8.12 7.33
C LEU A 70 -9.99 7.50 6.27
N SER A 71 -9.56 6.42 5.61
CA SER A 71 -10.32 5.75 4.56
C SER A 71 -11.46 4.84 5.08
N GLY A 72 -11.40 4.42 6.35
CA GLY A 72 -12.26 3.40 6.91
C GLY A 72 -12.00 1.98 6.38
N PHE A 73 -10.97 1.82 5.55
CA PHE A 73 -10.57 0.52 5.01
C PHE A 73 -9.63 -0.20 5.96
N LYS A 74 -9.71 -1.53 5.98
CA LYS A 74 -8.79 -2.38 6.74
C LYS A 74 -7.82 -3.07 5.80
N LYS A 75 -6.55 -3.07 6.19
CA LYS A 75 -5.52 -3.80 5.46
C LYS A 75 -5.82 -5.30 5.47
N VAL A 76 -5.92 -5.88 4.29
CA VAL A 76 -6.11 -7.32 4.10
C VAL A 76 -4.78 -8.06 4.32
N THR A 77 -4.83 -9.28 4.85
CA THR A 77 -3.62 -10.11 5.02
C THR A 77 -3.10 -10.58 3.66
N ALA A 78 -1.82 -10.90 3.55
CA ALA A 78 -1.23 -11.39 2.31
C ALA A 78 -1.92 -12.68 1.82
N VAL A 79 -2.30 -13.56 2.73
CA VAL A 79 -2.98 -14.81 2.40
C VAL A 79 -4.39 -14.54 1.88
N ASP A 80 -5.16 -13.72 2.57
CA ASP A 80 -6.52 -13.37 2.14
C ASP A 80 -6.50 -12.62 0.80
N THR A 81 -5.52 -11.72 0.60
CA THR A 81 -5.32 -11.01 -0.67
C THR A 81 -5.16 -11.98 -1.84
N LEU A 82 -4.35 -13.03 -1.64
CA LEU A 82 -4.12 -14.05 -2.64
C LEU A 82 -5.40 -14.84 -2.97
N PHE A 83 -6.18 -15.23 -1.96
CA PHE A 83 -7.45 -15.91 -2.16
C PHE A 83 -8.50 -15.02 -2.83
N GLU A 84 -8.56 -13.74 -2.49
CA GLU A 84 -9.46 -12.77 -3.14
C GLU A 84 -9.08 -12.58 -4.61
N LEU A 85 -7.77 -12.51 -4.93
CA LEU A 85 -7.31 -12.45 -6.31
C LEU A 85 -7.67 -13.73 -7.07
N TYR A 86 -7.47 -14.92 -6.45
CA TYR A 86 -7.83 -16.19 -7.07
C TYR A 86 -9.34 -16.31 -7.32
N ALA A 87 -10.15 -15.87 -6.38
CA ALA A 87 -11.60 -15.83 -6.56
C ALA A 87 -11.99 -14.91 -7.72
N THR A 88 -11.37 -13.73 -7.82
CA THR A 88 -11.57 -12.79 -8.93
C THR A 88 -11.12 -13.40 -10.26
N TYR A 89 -9.95 -14.05 -10.29
CA TYR A 89 -9.42 -14.74 -11.46
C TYR A 89 -10.41 -15.81 -11.96
N LYS A 90 -11.01 -16.58 -11.05
CA LYS A 90 -12.02 -17.58 -11.40
C LYS A 90 -13.29 -16.96 -12.00
N ASP A 91 -13.69 -15.80 -11.54
CA ASP A 91 -14.90 -15.12 -12.00
C ASP A 91 -14.75 -14.57 -13.44
N ILE A 92 -13.53 -14.28 -13.87
CA ILE A 92 -13.25 -13.69 -15.19
C ILE A 92 -12.67 -14.66 -16.21
N THR A 93 -12.34 -15.89 -15.80
CA THR A 93 -11.76 -16.92 -16.67
C THR A 93 -12.70 -18.10 -16.83
N SER A 94 -12.75 -18.68 -18.05
CA SER A 94 -13.45 -19.92 -18.29
C SER A 94 -12.74 -21.10 -17.62
N GLU A 95 -13.45 -22.17 -17.30
CA GLU A 95 -12.84 -23.37 -16.69
C GLU A 95 -11.74 -24.00 -17.57
N LYS A 96 -11.87 -23.88 -18.90
CA LYS A 96 -10.92 -24.44 -19.85
C LYS A 96 -9.61 -23.69 -19.94
N ASP A 97 -9.66 -22.37 -19.68
CA ASP A 97 -8.51 -21.46 -19.82
C ASP A 97 -7.91 -21.10 -18.46
N ARG A 98 -8.47 -21.69 -17.40
CA ARG A 98 -8.09 -21.38 -16.02
C ARG A 98 -6.87 -22.20 -15.62
N ASP A 99 -5.85 -21.48 -15.09
CA ASP A 99 -4.73 -22.13 -14.41
C ASP A 99 -5.18 -22.90 -13.18
N SER A 100 -4.52 -24.01 -12.90
CA SER A 100 -4.63 -24.66 -11.59
C SER A 100 -4.16 -23.70 -10.48
N PHE A 101 -4.57 -23.96 -9.24
CA PHE A 101 -4.14 -23.11 -8.13
C PHE A 101 -2.62 -23.03 -7.99
N ASP A 102 -1.90 -24.12 -8.22
CA ASP A 102 -0.44 -24.14 -8.17
C ASP A 102 0.20 -23.28 -9.28
N GLN A 103 -0.35 -23.31 -10.49
CA GLN A 103 0.10 -22.46 -11.59
C GLN A 103 -0.20 -20.98 -11.30
N PHE A 104 -1.38 -20.68 -10.77
CA PHE A 104 -1.77 -19.34 -10.32
C PHE A 104 -0.80 -18.82 -9.26
N LEU A 105 -0.42 -19.63 -8.26
CA LEU A 105 0.56 -19.25 -7.24
C LEU A 105 1.94 -18.88 -7.81
N GLY A 106 2.28 -19.39 -8.97
CA GLY A 106 3.55 -19.09 -9.64
C GLY A 106 3.68 -17.64 -10.10
N TRP A 107 2.57 -16.96 -10.39
CA TRP A 107 2.59 -15.58 -10.91
C TRP A 107 1.81 -14.57 -10.04
N ALA A 108 0.82 -15.01 -9.31
CA ALA A 108 -0.08 -14.12 -8.57
C ALA A 108 0.60 -13.22 -7.54
N PRO A 109 1.62 -13.66 -6.77
CA PRO A 109 2.32 -12.78 -5.83
C PRO A 109 3.01 -11.59 -6.51
N LEU A 110 3.57 -11.79 -7.71
CA LEU A 110 4.19 -10.72 -8.48
C LEU A 110 3.13 -9.70 -8.94
N ILE A 111 2.04 -10.18 -9.53
CA ILE A 111 0.94 -9.31 -9.97
C ILE A 111 0.30 -8.55 -8.80
N LEU A 112 0.17 -9.18 -7.63
CA LEU A 112 -0.30 -8.47 -6.42
C LEU A 112 0.64 -7.35 -5.99
N SER A 113 1.96 -7.57 -6.10
CA SER A 113 2.95 -6.52 -5.84
C SER A 113 2.81 -5.38 -6.83
N ASP A 114 2.70 -5.69 -8.13
CA ASP A 114 2.54 -4.70 -9.19
C ASP A 114 1.25 -3.89 -9.02
N PHE A 115 0.13 -4.54 -8.72
CA PHE A 115 -1.14 -3.87 -8.45
C PHE A 115 -1.05 -2.94 -7.24
N ASN A 116 -0.41 -3.41 -6.16
CA ASN A 116 -0.20 -2.58 -4.98
C ASN A 116 0.70 -1.36 -5.27
N GLU A 117 1.72 -1.49 -6.11
CA GLU A 117 2.57 -0.38 -6.54
C GLU A 117 1.83 0.60 -7.45
N MET A 118 1.03 0.09 -8.39
CA MET A 118 0.17 0.93 -9.25
C MET A 118 -0.77 1.79 -8.41
N ASP A 119 -1.38 1.21 -7.39
CA ASP A 119 -2.25 1.94 -6.48
C ASP A 119 -1.47 2.94 -5.63
N ALA A 120 -0.36 2.54 -5.02
CA ALA A 120 0.46 3.40 -4.17
C ALA A 120 1.02 4.63 -4.91
N HIS A 121 1.27 4.50 -6.20
CA HIS A 121 1.77 5.57 -7.06
C HIS A 121 0.67 6.28 -7.88
N LEU A 122 -0.60 5.99 -7.63
CA LEU A 122 -1.76 6.58 -8.33
C LEU A 122 -1.66 6.44 -9.86
N VAL A 123 -1.10 5.32 -10.33
CA VAL A 123 -0.93 5.08 -11.77
C VAL A 123 -2.30 5.01 -12.45
N ASP A 124 -2.45 5.68 -13.59
CA ASP A 124 -3.61 5.49 -14.46
C ASP A 124 -3.56 4.08 -15.05
N SER A 125 -4.39 3.20 -14.52
CA SER A 125 -4.41 1.78 -14.87
C SER A 125 -4.74 1.56 -16.33
N LYS A 126 -5.66 2.36 -16.91
CA LYS A 126 -6.03 2.24 -18.31
C LYS A 126 -4.85 2.58 -19.23
N MET A 127 -4.22 3.73 -19.00
CA MET A 127 -3.06 4.15 -19.78
C MET A 127 -1.90 3.16 -19.65
N PHE A 128 -1.67 2.64 -18.45
CA PHE A 128 -0.62 1.65 -18.18
C PHE A 128 -0.85 0.35 -18.97
N PHE A 129 -2.05 -0.23 -18.89
CA PHE A 129 -2.35 -1.49 -19.58
C PHE A 129 -2.43 -1.34 -21.10
N ASP A 130 -2.94 -0.22 -21.61
CA ASP A 130 -2.94 0.09 -23.03
C ASP A 130 -1.50 0.18 -23.57
N PHE A 131 -0.59 0.81 -22.82
CA PHE A 131 0.83 0.88 -23.18
C PHE A 131 1.49 -0.50 -23.16
N GLN A 132 1.29 -1.29 -22.10
CA GLN A 132 1.84 -2.63 -21.98
C GLN A 132 1.36 -3.54 -23.12
N PHE A 133 0.07 -3.46 -23.45
CA PHE A 133 -0.49 -4.24 -24.54
C PHE A 133 0.15 -3.87 -25.89
N SER A 134 0.24 -2.57 -26.21
CA SER A 134 0.87 -2.07 -27.42
C SER A 134 2.36 -2.48 -27.52
N TYR A 135 3.10 -2.42 -26.42
CA TYR A 135 4.50 -2.83 -26.37
C TYR A 135 4.65 -4.34 -26.68
N HIS A 136 3.79 -5.17 -26.11
CA HIS A 136 3.81 -6.62 -26.35
C HIS A 136 3.38 -6.98 -27.77
N GLU A 137 2.42 -6.30 -28.37
CA GLU A 137 2.05 -6.48 -29.79
C GLU A 137 3.23 -6.14 -30.73
N MET A 138 3.89 -5.00 -30.52
CA MET A 138 5.05 -4.60 -31.33
C MET A 138 6.20 -5.59 -31.24
N SER A 139 6.43 -6.21 -30.09
CA SER A 139 7.50 -7.19 -29.88
C SER A 139 7.28 -8.51 -30.65
N GLN A 140 6.07 -8.75 -31.20
CA GLN A 140 5.76 -9.97 -31.98
C GLN A 140 6.24 -9.90 -33.43
N TRP A 141 6.37 -8.71 -34.01
CA TRP A 141 6.71 -8.57 -35.44
C TRP A 141 8.12 -9.06 -35.80
N THR A 142 8.93 -9.42 -34.80
CA THR A 142 10.32 -9.86 -35.00
C THR A 142 10.57 -11.36 -34.76
N LYS A 143 9.54 -12.22 -34.56
CA LYS A 143 9.74 -13.61 -34.07
C LYS A 143 9.18 -14.71 -34.99
N ASN A 144 9.81 -15.91 -34.94
CA ASN A 144 9.51 -17.07 -35.78
C ASN A 144 8.28 -17.88 -35.31
N GLU A 145 7.65 -18.66 -36.21
CA GLU A 145 6.38 -19.40 -36.00
C GLU A 145 6.32 -20.32 -34.76
N SER A 146 7.43 -20.92 -34.35
CA SER A 146 7.47 -21.79 -33.15
C SER A 146 7.29 -21.01 -31.82
N GLN A 147 7.50 -19.69 -31.83
CA GLN A 147 7.33 -18.81 -30.70
C GLN A 147 5.90 -18.23 -30.61
N VAL A 148 5.11 -18.36 -31.67
CA VAL A 148 3.76 -17.74 -31.78
C VAL A 148 2.81 -18.27 -30.70
N LYS A 149 2.84 -19.57 -30.37
CA LYS A 149 1.93 -20.15 -29.36
C LYS A 149 2.23 -19.68 -27.94
N LEU A 150 3.51 -19.58 -27.58
CA LEU A 150 3.93 -19.03 -26.28
C LEU A 150 3.57 -17.55 -26.17
N LEU A 151 3.71 -16.82 -27.28
CA LEU A 151 3.36 -15.40 -27.36
C LEU A 151 1.85 -15.16 -27.27
N GLN A 152 1.02 -16.00 -27.89
CA GLN A 152 -0.42 -15.91 -27.77
C GLN A 152 -0.89 -16.12 -26.32
N ASN A 153 -0.32 -17.11 -25.61
CA ASN A 153 -0.62 -17.30 -24.19
C ASN A 153 -0.21 -16.09 -23.35
N HIS A 154 0.95 -15.52 -23.64
CA HIS A 154 1.42 -14.29 -22.99
C HIS A 154 0.52 -13.08 -23.25
N LEU A 155 0.07 -12.90 -24.49
CA LEU A 155 -0.88 -11.83 -24.82
C LEU A 155 -2.24 -12.04 -24.17
N ASN A 156 -2.75 -13.24 -24.13
CA ASN A 156 -4.02 -13.55 -23.48
C ASN A 156 -3.92 -13.25 -21.96
N PHE A 157 -2.77 -13.53 -21.34
CA PHE A 157 -2.51 -13.16 -19.96
C PHE A 157 -2.58 -11.63 -19.77
N TRP A 158 -1.89 -10.85 -20.62
CA TRP A 158 -1.91 -9.38 -20.52
C TRP A 158 -3.28 -8.77 -20.83
N ARG A 159 -4.07 -9.38 -21.72
CA ARG A 159 -5.46 -8.97 -21.98
C ARG A 159 -6.37 -9.14 -20.77
N LEU A 160 -6.05 -10.08 -19.90
CA LEU A 160 -6.81 -10.36 -18.69
C LEU A 160 -6.52 -9.35 -17.58
N MET A 161 -5.32 -8.78 -17.54
CA MET A 161 -4.84 -7.97 -16.42
C MET A 161 -5.71 -6.74 -16.11
N PRO A 162 -6.18 -5.94 -17.09
CA PRO A 162 -7.06 -4.79 -16.79
C PRO A 162 -8.32 -5.22 -16.03
N ALA A 163 -9.00 -6.27 -16.52
CA ALA A 163 -10.22 -6.77 -15.88
C ALA A 163 -9.93 -7.40 -14.50
N LEU A 164 -8.79 -8.07 -14.35
CA LEU A 164 -8.37 -8.64 -13.07
C LEU A 164 -8.10 -7.54 -12.04
N TYR A 165 -7.34 -6.51 -12.41
CA TYR A 165 -7.04 -5.37 -11.55
C TYR A 165 -8.31 -4.66 -11.09
N GLU A 166 -9.17 -4.28 -12.03
CA GLU A 166 -10.40 -3.54 -11.75
C GLU A 166 -11.35 -4.33 -10.83
N ARG A 167 -11.64 -5.60 -11.19
CA ARG A 167 -12.57 -6.42 -10.41
C ARG A 167 -12.01 -6.81 -9.06
N PHE A 168 -10.71 -7.02 -8.96
CA PHE A 168 -10.04 -7.28 -7.69
C PHE A 168 -10.15 -6.07 -6.75
N GLY A 169 -9.85 -4.87 -7.24
CA GLY A 169 -10.03 -3.62 -6.48
C GLY A 169 -11.47 -3.45 -6.00
N GLN A 170 -12.46 -3.58 -6.91
CA GLN A 170 -13.88 -3.49 -6.58
C GLN A 170 -14.31 -4.53 -5.54
N ARG A 171 -13.74 -5.76 -5.59
CA ARG A 171 -14.04 -6.82 -4.65
C ARG A 171 -13.54 -6.51 -3.24
N LEU A 172 -12.35 -5.95 -3.12
CA LEU A 172 -11.80 -5.49 -1.85
C LEU A 172 -12.57 -4.27 -1.30
N GLN A 173 -12.84 -3.28 -2.15
CA GLN A 173 -13.60 -2.07 -1.77
C GLN A 173 -14.99 -2.41 -1.21
N LYS A 174 -15.71 -3.34 -1.84
CA LYS A 174 -17.02 -3.83 -1.31
C LYS A 174 -16.95 -4.41 0.09
N LYS A 175 -15.79 -4.89 0.51
CA LYS A 175 -15.54 -5.43 1.85
C LYS A 175 -14.95 -4.41 2.81
N GLN A 176 -14.76 -3.17 2.36
CA GLN A 176 -14.00 -2.13 3.07
C GLN A 176 -12.59 -2.63 3.46
N GLN A 177 -11.95 -3.31 2.53
CA GLN A 177 -10.62 -3.86 2.66
C GLN A 177 -9.74 -3.41 1.51
N GLY A 178 -8.41 -3.40 1.73
CA GLY A 178 -7.46 -3.07 0.68
C GLY A 178 -6.06 -3.62 0.92
N THR A 179 -5.29 -3.71 -0.15
CA THR A 179 -3.83 -3.68 -0.05
C THR A 179 -3.41 -2.30 0.45
N LEU A 180 -2.19 -2.15 0.91
CA LEU A 180 -1.74 -0.84 1.40
C LEU A 180 -1.82 0.24 0.31
N GLY A 181 -1.43 -0.09 -0.93
CA GLY A 181 -1.54 0.81 -2.07
C GLY A 181 -2.98 1.24 -2.34
N LEU A 182 -3.93 0.29 -2.37
CA LEU A 182 -5.35 0.60 -2.59
C LEU A 182 -5.92 1.50 -1.49
N ILE A 183 -5.53 1.30 -0.22
CA ILE A 183 -5.92 2.14 0.91
C ILE A 183 -5.38 3.57 0.73
N PHE A 184 -4.12 3.71 0.30
CA PHE A 184 -3.53 5.02 0.01
C PHE A 184 -4.25 5.72 -1.16
N ARG A 185 -4.51 4.98 -2.26
CA ARG A 185 -5.27 5.52 -3.41
C ARG A 185 -6.64 6.01 -2.97
N GLU A 186 -7.40 5.20 -2.25
CA GLU A 186 -8.74 5.55 -1.75
C GLU A 186 -8.70 6.82 -0.89
N ALA A 187 -7.75 6.92 0.02
CA ALA A 187 -7.61 8.09 0.88
C ALA A 187 -7.27 9.37 0.08
N VAL A 188 -6.43 9.27 -0.95
CA VAL A 188 -6.04 10.43 -1.76
C VAL A 188 -7.16 10.86 -2.72
N GLU A 189 -7.82 9.89 -3.39
CA GLU A 189 -8.91 10.17 -4.33
C GLU A 189 -10.14 10.76 -3.64
N ASN A 190 -10.35 10.47 -2.35
CA ASN A 190 -11.44 10.98 -1.53
C ASN A 190 -11.00 12.02 -0.49
N LEU A 191 -9.81 12.62 -0.65
CA LEU A 191 -9.25 13.54 0.35
C LEU A 191 -10.17 14.72 0.68
N GLU A 192 -10.86 15.28 -0.31
CA GLU A 192 -11.79 16.39 -0.10
C GLU A 192 -12.96 16.01 0.81
N PHE A 193 -13.39 14.76 0.77
CA PHE A 193 -14.45 14.26 1.67
C PHE A 193 -13.96 14.24 3.13
N TYR A 194 -12.74 13.76 3.35
CA TYR A 194 -12.16 13.61 4.69
C TYR A 194 -11.66 14.94 5.31
N THR A 195 -11.39 15.96 4.50
CA THR A 195 -10.91 17.26 5.01
C THR A 195 -12.03 18.20 5.49
N ASN A 196 -13.28 17.84 5.26
CA ASN A 196 -14.46 18.63 5.64
C ASN A 196 -15.13 18.14 6.94
N GLU A 197 -14.60 17.10 7.58
CA GLU A 197 -14.97 16.62 8.91
C GLU A 197 -13.95 17.11 9.97
#